data_83e1480055efea5471c384531da14865
#
_entry.id   83e1480055efea5471c384531da14865
#
_cell.length_a   1.000
_cell.length_b   1.000
_cell.length_c   1.000
_cell.angle_alpha   90.00
_cell.angle_beta   90.00
_cell.angle_gamma   90.00
#
_symmetry.space_group_name_H-M   'P 1'
#
loop_
_entity.id
_entity.type
_entity.pdbx_description
1 polymer ?
#
loop_
_entity_poly.entity_id
_entity_poly.type
_entity_poly.pdbx_seq_one_letter_code
_entity_poly.pdbx_strand_id
1 'polypeptide(L)'
;VAPSCGGATQRIVVQMPPTIRLSLPGSPATIGLHSDQVYPNHTAAEVNWWLPLTPVYESNSLWLESRPGAEDYRPVTLSPGEALRFNGHECRHFTVANETDTSRVSLDWRAVPEELACGTLTRIGEFGEVALVEASPVVDDHNVQGV
;
A
#
# COMPACT_ATOMS: atom_id res chain seq x y z
N VAL A 1 -35.81 -19.13 -6.21
CA VAL A 1 -35.58 -17.71 -5.93
C VAL A 1 -34.16 -17.63 -5.42
N ALA A 2 -33.22 -17.15 -6.26
CA ALA A 2 -31.84 -16.90 -5.85
C ALA A 2 -31.81 -15.66 -4.93
N PRO A 3 -31.04 -15.67 -3.84
CA PRO A 3 -30.88 -14.48 -3.01
C PRO A 3 -30.17 -13.40 -3.84
N SER A 4 -30.79 -12.22 -3.93
CA SER A 4 -30.18 -11.04 -4.48
C SER A 4 -28.96 -10.69 -3.61
N CYS A 5 -27.76 -10.81 -4.14
CA CYS A 5 -26.56 -10.20 -3.56
C CYS A 5 -26.73 -8.68 -3.68
N GLY A 6 -27.44 -8.09 -2.74
CA GLY A 6 -27.33 -6.67 -2.46
C GLY A 6 -25.91 -6.44 -1.93
N GLY A 7 -25.03 -5.88 -2.75
CA GLY A 7 -23.71 -5.53 -2.32
C GLY A 7 -23.81 -4.54 -1.16
N ALA A 8 -23.51 -4.98 0.04
CA ALA A 8 -23.37 -4.08 1.18
C ALA A 8 -22.24 -3.11 0.87
N THR A 9 -22.50 -1.82 0.95
CA THR A 9 -21.47 -0.79 0.84
C THR A 9 -20.47 -1.01 1.96
N GLN A 10 -19.25 -1.39 1.61
CA GLN A 10 -18.20 -1.61 2.59
C GLN A 10 -17.53 -0.27 2.88
N ARG A 11 -17.49 0.11 4.15
CA ARG A 11 -16.82 1.34 4.59
C ARG A 11 -15.37 1.03 4.97
N ILE A 12 -14.46 1.89 4.53
CA ILE A 12 -13.02 1.74 4.73
C ILE A 12 -12.50 2.99 5.42
N VAL A 13 -11.67 2.81 6.42
CA VAL A 13 -10.88 3.87 7.04
C VAL A 13 -9.55 3.95 6.29
N VAL A 14 -9.20 5.13 5.79
CA VAL A 14 -8.02 5.37 4.96
C VAL A 14 -7.14 6.43 5.58
N GLN A 15 -5.84 6.23 5.56
CA GLN A 15 -4.85 7.24 5.95
C GLN A 15 -4.89 8.43 4.97
N MET A 16 -5.05 9.63 5.52
CA MET A 16 -5.08 10.87 4.74
C MET A 16 -4.25 11.97 5.43
N PRO A 17 -3.46 12.76 4.70
CA PRO A 17 -3.12 12.52 3.28
C PRO A 17 -2.23 11.29 3.10
N PRO A 18 -2.12 10.75 1.89
CA PRO A 18 -1.10 9.76 1.57
C PRO A 18 0.30 10.34 1.84
N THR A 19 1.23 9.49 2.23
CA THR A 19 2.63 9.88 2.36
C THR A 19 3.26 10.01 0.98
N ILE A 20 3.87 11.15 0.68
CA ILE A 20 4.64 11.37 -0.55
C ILE A 20 6.10 11.02 -0.27
N ARG A 21 6.69 10.20 -1.12
CA ARG A 21 8.11 9.85 -1.04
C ARG A 21 8.84 10.14 -2.33
N LEU A 22 10.03 10.72 -2.16
CA LEU A 22 10.95 11.07 -3.24
C LEU A 22 12.25 10.30 -3.04
N SER A 23 12.83 9.80 -4.15
CA SER A 23 14.16 9.23 -4.18
C SER A 23 14.84 9.67 -5.47
N LEU A 24 15.85 10.52 -5.34
CA LEU A 24 16.61 11.02 -6.48
C LEU A 24 17.77 10.07 -6.81
N PRO A 25 18.26 10.05 -8.06
CA PRO A 25 19.51 9.36 -8.39
C PRO A 25 20.64 9.73 -7.42
N GLY A 26 21.32 8.73 -6.91
CA GLY A 26 22.41 8.91 -5.91
C GLY A 26 21.93 9.21 -4.49
N SER A 27 20.62 9.31 -4.21
CA SER A 27 20.13 9.52 -2.84
C SER A 27 20.27 8.24 -1.99
N PRO A 28 20.54 8.38 -0.68
CA PRO A 28 20.62 7.24 0.23
C PRO A 28 19.23 6.59 0.45
N ALA A 29 19.25 5.40 1.04
CA ALA A 29 18.05 4.74 1.54
C ALA A 29 17.29 5.64 2.52
N THR A 30 15.97 5.69 2.40
CA THR A 30 15.11 6.51 3.26
C THR A 30 14.27 5.69 4.24
N ILE A 31 14.13 4.38 4.00
CA ILE A 31 13.35 3.46 4.82
C ILE A 31 14.26 2.28 5.19
N GLY A 32 14.51 2.10 6.49
CA GLY A 32 15.22 0.93 7.01
C GLY A 32 14.36 -0.34 6.94
N LEU A 33 15.01 -1.50 7.03
CA LEU A 33 14.32 -2.79 7.06
C LEU A 33 13.41 -2.88 8.30
N HIS A 34 12.10 -2.99 8.07
CA HIS A 34 11.09 -3.11 9.13
C HIS A 34 9.81 -3.77 8.61
N SER A 35 8.95 -4.14 9.54
CA SER A 35 7.51 -4.37 9.31
C SER A 35 6.73 -3.40 10.19
N ASP A 36 5.52 -3.02 9.79
CA ASP A 36 4.78 -1.96 10.48
C ASP A 36 4.34 -2.36 11.90
N GLN A 37 4.25 -3.66 12.20
CA GLN A 37 3.91 -4.16 13.54
C GLN A 37 4.88 -3.72 14.67
N VAL A 38 6.08 -3.26 14.32
CA VAL A 38 7.04 -2.77 15.32
C VAL A 38 6.70 -1.37 15.83
N TYR A 39 5.80 -0.67 15.15
CA TYR A 39 5.36 0.67 15.53
C TYR A 39 4.01 0.63 16.25
N PRO A 40 3.77 1.52 17.22
CA PRO A 40 2.47 1.62 17.87
C PRO A 40 1.39 2.10 16.88
N ASN A 41 0.14 1.79 17.16
CA ASN A 41 -1.05 2.19 16.40
C ASN A 41 -1.21 1.53 15.02
N HIS A 42 -0.46 0.48 14.72
CA HIS A 42 -0.69 -0.37 13.56
C HIS A 42 -1.41 -1.66 13.95
N THR A 43 -2.28 -2.15 13.07
CA THR A 43 -3.05 -3.37 13.30
C THR A 43 -2.85 -4.39 12.17
N ALA A 44 -3.02 -5.68 12.50
CA ALA A 44 -2.93 -6.75 11.50
C ALA A 44 -4.04 -6.69 10.42
N ALA A 45 -5.08 -5.87 10.64
CA ALA A 45 -6.15 -5.67 9.67
C ALA A 45 -5.81 -4.60 8.61
N GLU A 46 -4.71 -3.89 8.79
CA GLU A 46 -4.27 -2.88 7.83
C GLU A 46 -3.73 -3.50 6.55
N VAL A 47 -4.01 -2.82 5.45
CA VAL A 47 -3.47 -3.13 4.14
C VAL A 47 -2.70 -1.92 3.64
N ASN A 48 -1.45 -2.13 3.28
CA ASN A 48 -0.59 -1.11 2.71
C ASN A 48 -0.83 -1.01 1.20
N TRP A 49 -0.91 0.23 0.74
CA TRP A 49 -0.95 0.58 -0.67
C TRP A 49 0.24 1.44 -1.03
N TRP A 50 0.86 1.14 -2.15
CA TRP A 50 1.98 1.88 -2.69
C TRP A 50 1.78 2.15 -4.18
N LEU A 51 1.72 3.42 -4.55
CA LEU A 51 1.44 3.90 -5.90
C LEU A 51 2.63 4.71 -6.41
N PRO A 52 3.47 4.15 -7.28
CA PRO A 52 4.50 4.92 -7.96
C PRO A 52 3.88 5.83 -9.03
N LEU A 53 4.35 7.08 -9.07
CA LEU A 53 4.00 8.07 -10.09
C LEU A 53 5.05 8.15 -11.20
N THR A 54 6.18 7.48 -11.00
CA THR A 54 7.28 7.29 -11.97
C THR A 54 7.59 5.80 -12.09
N PRO A 55 8.23 5.32 -13.15
CA PRO A 55 8.65 3.92 -13.24
C PRO A 55 9.53 3.52 -12.06
N VAL A 56 9.28 2.35 -11.47
CA VAL A 56 10.05 1.82 -10.36
C VAL A 56 10.59 0.42 -10.68
N TYR A 57 11.85 0.23 -10.39
CA TYR A 57 12.61 -0.99 -10.65
C TYR A 57 13.91 -0.97 -9.83
N GLU A 58 14.53 -2.10 -9.63
CA GLU A 58 15.85 -2.21 -8.98
C GLU A 58 15.99 -1.31 -7.73
N SER A 59 17.05 -0.50 -7.67
CA SER A 59 17.41 0.27 -6.48
C SER A 59 16.56 1.52 -6.23
N ASN A 60 15.81 2.03 -7.23
CA ASN A 60 14.88 3.14 -6.98
C ASN A 60 13.57 2.69 -6.33
N SER A 61 13.34 1.38 -6.20
CA SER A 61 12.08 0.78 -5.79
C SER A 61 11.97 0.49 -4.30
N LEU A 62 10.78 0.05 -3.90
CA LEU A 62 10.52 -0.60 -2.62
C LEU A 62 10.97 -2.07 -2.71
N TRP A 63 11.69 -2.54 -1.70
CA TRP A 63 12.08 -3.92 -1.52
C TRP A 63 11.17 -4.60 -0.50
N LEU A 64 10.67 -5.77 -0.82
CA LEU A 64 9.66 -6.48 -0.04
C LEU A 64 9.96 -7.97 -0.02
N GLU A 65 9.74 -8.63 1.13
CA GLU A 65 9.70 -10.09 1.20
C GLU A 65 8.35 -10.63 0.68
N SER A 66 8.36 -11.83 0.11
CA SER A 66 7.16 -12.43 -0.50
C SER A 66 6.09 -12.83 0.52
N ARG A 67 6.50 -13.13 1.75
CA ARG A 67 5.64 -13.50 2.89
C ARG A 67 6.39 -13.26 4.20
N PRO A 68 5.71 -13.12 5.33
CA PRO A 68 6.35 -12.87 6.61
C PRO A 68 7.47 -13.88 6.91
N GLY A 69 8.67 -13.37 7.18
CA GLY A 69 9.85 -14.15 7.55
C GLY A 69 10.50 -14.96 6.42
N ALA A 70 10.14 -14.71 5.16
CA ALA A 70 10.79 -15.38 4.02
C ALA A 70 12.21 -14.86 3.76
N GLU A 71 12.48 -13.60 4.09
CA GLU A 71 13.77 -12.91 3.89
C GLU A 71 14.26 -12.92 2.43
N ASP A 72 13.38 -13.22 1.47
CA ASP A 72 13.64 -13.31 0.03
C ASP A 72 13.42 -11.98 -0.70
N TYR A 73 13.90 -10.91 -0.12
CA TYR A 73 13.68 -9.54 -0.54
C TYR A 73 13.93 -9.30 -2.02
N ARG A 74 12.97 -8.67 -2.70
CA ARG A 74 13.07 -8.30 -4.12
C ARG A 74 12.54 -6.90 -4.34
N PRO A 75 13.12 -6.17 -5.30
CA PRO A 75 12.56 -4.88 -5.71
C PRO A 75 11.23 -5.10 -6.42
N VAL A 76 10.26 -4.26 -6.12
CA VAL A 76 8.99 -4.21 -6.83
C VAL A 76 9.20 -3.50 -8.18
N THR A 77 8.68 -4.06 -9.27
CA THR A 77 8.71 -3.42 -10.58
C THR A 77 7.31 -3.04 -10.98
N LEU A 78 7.06 -1.74 -11.16
CA LEU A 78 5.76 -1.19 -11.55
C LEU A 78 5.93 0.00 -12.49
N SER A 79 4.94 0.17 -13.36
CA SER A 79 4.77 1.35 -14.21
C SER A 79 3.82 2.35 -13.55
N PRO A 80 3.88 3.65 -13.92
CA PRO A 80 2.88 4.62 -13.48
C PRO A 80 1.45 4.16 -13.82
N GLY A 81 0.56 4.23 -12.82
CA GLY A 81 -0.82 3.74 -12.94
C GLY A 81 -1.05 2.34 -12.36
N GLU A 82 0.02 1.60 -12.07
CA GLU A 82 -0.04 0.36 -11.32
C GLU A 82 0.18 0.62 -9.83
N ALA A 83 -0.51 -0.10 -8.97
CA ALA A 83 -0.37 0.02 -7.52
C ALA A 83 -0.08 -1.34 -6.88
N LEU A 84 0.81 -1.36 -5.90
CA LEU A 84 1.06 -2.50 -5.05
C LEU A 84 0.14 -2.46 -3.84
N ARG A 85 -0.54 -3.59 -3.59
CA ARG A 85 -1.21 -3.88 -2.34
C ARG A 85 -0.42 -4.96 -1.60
N PHE A 86 -0.03 -4.73 -0.36
CA PHE A 86 0.77 -5.69 0.40
C PHE A 86 0.47 -5.67 1.91
N ASN A 87 0.84 -6.75 2.59
CA ASN A 87 0.77 -6.85 4.06
C ASN A 87 2.03 -6.24 4.69
N GLY A 88 2.10 -4.92 4.79
CA GLY A 88 3.24 -4.24 5.44
C GLY A 88 3.26 -4.41 6.95
N HIS A 89 2.15 -4.83 7.57
CA HIS A 89 2.11 -5.11 9.01
C HIS A 89 3.08 -6.23 9.37
N GLU A 90 3.12 -7.31 8.60
CA GLU A 90 3.95 -8.49 8.88
C GLU A 90 5.14 -8.63 7.93
N CYS A 91 4.96 -8.33 6.62
CA CYS A 91 6.03 -8.44 5.65
C CYS A 91 7.04 -7.30 5.80
N ARG A 92 8.31 -7.67 5.94
CA ARG A 92 9.41 -6.70 6.02
C ARG A 92 9.62 -6.03 4.68
N HIS A 93 9.85 -4.73 4.75
CA HIS A 93 10.10 -3.91 3.58
C HIS A 93 11.08 -2.78 3.89
N PHE A 94 11.73 -2.27 2.85
CA PHE A 94 12.77 -1.24 2.97
C PHE A 94 13.08 -0.60 1.62
N THR A 95 13.94 0.41 1.62
CA THR A 95 14.55 0.97 0.42
C THR A 95 16.07 0.88 0.51
N VAL A 96 16.73 0.89 -0.64
CA VAL A 96 18.18 0.99 -0.76
C VAL A 96 18.57 2.36 -1.35
N ALA A 97 19.85 2.67 -1.42
CA ALA A 97 20.34 3.84 -2.15
C ALA A 97 19.90 3.74 -3.62
N ASN A 98 19.39 4.82 -4.18
CA ASN A 98 18.97 4.85 -5.59
C ASN A 98 20.19 4.96 -6.51
N GLU A 99 20.63 3.84 -7.04
CA GLU A 99 21.77 3.75 -7.98
C GLU A 99 21.32 3.84 -9.45
N THR A 100 19.99 4.00 -9.70
CA THR A 100 19.48 4.23 -11.04
C THR A 100 19.62 5.68 -11.46
N ASP A 101 19.41 5.98 -12.73
CA ASP A 101 19.35 7.34 -13.28
C ASP A 101 17.94 7.97 -13.18
N THR A 102 16.99 7.24 -12.60
CA THR A 102 15.57 7.60 -12.56
C THR A 102 15.13 8.01 -11.16
N SER A 103 14.54 9.20 -11.07
CA SER A 103 13.90 9.65 -9.83
C SER A 103 12.62 8.87 -9.56
N ARG A 104 12.41 8.46 -8.31
CA ARG A 104 11.13 7.91 -7.86
C ARG A 104 10.30 8.98 -7.19
N VAL A 105 9.04 9.06 -7.60
CA VAL A 105 7.96 9.72 -6.85
C VAL A 105 6.90 8.67 -6.58
N SER A 106 6.51 8.51 -5.33
CA SER A 106 5.49 7.53 -4.95
C SER A 106 4.62 8.04 -3.81
N LEU A 107 3.40 7.51 -3.74
CA LEU A 107 2.46 7.69 -2.65
C LEU A 107 2.34 6.37 -1.89
N ASP A 108 2.24 6.43 -0.56
CA ASP A 108 1.86 5.29 0.25
C ASP A 108 0.81 5.67 1.28
N TRP A 109 -0.09 4.76 1.54
CA TRP A 109 -1.14 4.90 2.54
C TRP A 109 -1.59 3.54 3.04
N ARG A 110 -2.32 3.55 4.13
CA ARG A 110 -2.93 2.37 4.71
C ARG A 110 -4.45 2.48 4.66
N ALA A 111 -5.09 1.34 4.54
CA ALA A 111 -6.54 1.21 4.60
C ALA A 111 -6.93 0.03 5.49
N VAL A 112 -8.05 0.16 6.21
CA VAL A 112 -8.60 -0.89 7.06
C VAL A 112 -10.12 -0.89 6.95
N PRO A 113 -10.80 -2.06 6.92
CA PRO A 113 -12.25 -2.12 7.02
C PRO A 113 -12.74 -1.44 8.32
N GLU A 114 -13.81 -0.64 8.23
CA GLU A 114 -14.30 0.14 9.38
C GLU A 114 -14.62 -0.76 10.60
N GLU A 115 -15.19 -1.93 10.36
CA GLU A 115 -15.53 -2.89 11.42
C GLU A 115 -14.31 -3.47 12.15
N LEU A 116 -13.12 -3.41 11.53
CA LEU A 116 -11.84 -3.85 12.11
C LEU A 116 -10.99 -2.67 12.61
N ALA A 117 -11.45 -1.45 12.34
CA ALA A 117 -10.86 -0.23 12.84
C ALA A 117 -11.27 -0.03 14.29
N CYS A 118 -10.72 -0.84 15.22
CA CYS A 118 -10.97 -0.69 16.64
C CYS A 118 -10.69 0.74 17.10
N GLY A 119 -11.61 1.35 17.84
CA GLY A 119 -11.70 2.73 18.36
C GLY A 119 -10.46 3.51 18.80
N THR A 120 -9.27 3.00 18.52
CA THR A 120 -7.97 3.64 18.67
C THR A 120 -7.42 4.22 17.35
N LEU A 121 -8.07 3.96 16.22
CA LEU A 121 -7.63 4.47 14.91
C LEU A 121 -8.11 5.92 14.68
N THR A 122 -7.73 6.81 15.56
CA THR A 122 -7.78 8.25 15.27
C THR A 122 -6.60 8.71 14.41
N ARG A 123 -5.59 7.85 14.24
CA ARG A 123 -4.42 8.08 13.39
C ARG A 123 -3.89 6.76 12.87
N ILE A 124 -3.88 6.58 11.58
CA ILE A 124 -3.10 5.56 10.90
C ILE A 124 -1.74 6.19 10.56
N GLY A 125 -0.68 5.79 11.29
CA GLY A 125 0.67 6.32 11.11
C GLY A 125 0.92 7.67 11.81
N GLU A 126 2.16 8.14 11.76
CA GLU A 126 2.62 9.34 12.48
C GLU A 126 2.01 10.66 11.99
N PHE A 127 1.43 10.72 10.80
CA PHE A 127 1.17 11.96 10.07
C PHE A 127 -0.23 12.05 9.44
N GLY A 128 -1.21 11.23 9.80
CA GLY A 128 -2.46 11.22 9.06
C GLY A 128 -3.70 11.46 9.89
N GLU A 129 -4.63 12.21 9.31
CA GLU A 129 -6.04 12.12 9.63
C GLU A 129 -6.61 10.88 8.97
N VAL A 130 -7.71 10.34 9.49
CA VAL A 130 -8.43 9.24 8.86
C VAL A 130 -9.63 9.79 8.11
N ALA A 131 -9.81 9.33 6.89
CA ALA A 131 -11.01 9.56 6.11
C ALA A 131 -11.81 8.27 6.00
N LEU A 132 -13.12 8.39 6.13
CA LEU A 132 -14.04 7.30 5.88
C LEU A 132 -14.45 7.34 4.40
N VAL A 133 -14.21 6.25 3.69
CA VAL A 133 -14.51 6.11 2.28
C VAL A 133 -15.51 4.97 2.08
N GLU A 134 -16.55 5.24 1.31
CA GLU A 134 -17.48 4.20 0.87
C GLU A 134 -16.91 3.52 -0.38
N ALA A 135 -16.62 2.23 -0.28
CA ALA A 135 -16.20 1.44 -1.42
C ALA A 135 -17.43 0.91 -2.15
N SER A 136 -17.61 1.31 -3.40
CA SER A 136 -18.56 0.64 -4.29
C SER A 136 -17.95 -0.71 -4.71
N PRO A 137 -18.77 -1.75 -4.89
CA PRO A 137 -18.28 -3.02 -5.43
C PRO A 137 -17.62 -2.76 -6.79
N VAL A 138 -16.43 -3.32 -6.99
CA VAL A 138 -15.79 -3.32 -8.30
C VAL A 138 -16.68 -4.09 -9.24
N VAL A 139 -17.24 -3.42 -10.25
CA VAL A 139 -17.92 -4.10 -11.36
C VAL A 139 -16.80 -4.64 -12.25
N ASP A 140 -16.59 -5.95 -12.22
CA ASP A 140 -15.69 -6.61 -13.17
C ASP A 140 -16.32 -6.50 -14.57
N ASP A 141 -15.87 -5.55 -15.36
CA ASP A 141 -16.25 -5.37 -16.77
C ASP A 141 -15.57 -6.42 -17.70
N HIS A 142 -15.35 -7.64 -17.20
CA HIS A 142 -14.86 -8.74 -18.02
C HIS A 142 -15.99 -9.55 -18.69
N ASN A 143 -17.02 -8.88 -19.20
CA ASN A 143 -17.98 -9.54 -20.07
C ASN A 143 -18.30 -8.70 -21.34
N VAL A 144 -17.27 -8.30 -22.06
CA VAL A 144 -17.44 -7.94 -23.46
C VAL A 144 -17.21 -9.21 -24.27
N GLN A 145 -18.25 -10.04 -24.37
CA GLN A 145 -18.31 -11.06 -25.42
C GLN A 145 -18.56 -10.36 -26.75
N GLY A 146 -17.69 -10.68 -27.70
CA GLY A 146 -17.67 -10.16 -29.03
C GLY A 146 -18.96 -10.40 -29.82
N VAL A 147 -19.17 -9.49 -30.74
CA VAL A 147 -19.88 -9.70 -31.99
C VAL A 147 -18.87 -9.58 -33.13
#